data_3102c34eba16239beb46ae657b6110c4
#
_entry.id   3102c34eba16239beb46ae657b6110c4
#
_cell.length_a   1.000
_cell.length_b   1.000
_cell.length_c   1.000
_cell.angle_alpha   90.00
_cell.angle_beta   90.00
_cell.angle_gamma   90.00
#
_symmetry.space_group_name_H-M   'P 1'
#
loop_
_entity.id
_entity.type
_entity.pdbx_description
1 polymer ?
#
loop_
_entity_poly.entity_id
_entity_poly.type
_entity_poly.pdbx_seq_one_letter_code
_entity_poly.pdbx_strand_id
1 'polypeptide(L)'
;YTVETNLKCKYNVYNYLTALGLLNTLGISISDIINVTKDIYAPRGRCEQIKVREAYAVIDYAHTPDAVEKIITSFLENKKGKIYTIVGCGGDRDPLKRPIMGKIATDLSDYVIFTSDNPRTEDPKKILEDIIKGVSKDNYVVEPDRKEAIRKGLNMLKKNDVLLILGKGHEDYQIIGHTKHHLDDAEEVRKYLEAHKN
;
A
#
# COMPACT_ATOMS: atom_id res chain seq x y z
N TYR A 1 -10.12 24.17 -16.82
CA TYR A 1 -10.98 23.69 -15.73
C TYR A 1 -10.15 23.40 -14.48
N THR A 2 -10.68 23.73 -13.30
CA THR A 2 -10.18 23.29 -12.02
C THR A 2 -11.05 22.14 -11.52
N VAL A 3 -10.45 21.06 -11.06
CA VAL A 3 -11.16 19.85 -10.62
C VAL A 3 -10.79 19.54 -9.17
N GLU A 4 -11.79 19.48 -8.31
CA GLU A 4 -11.64 18.97 -6.95
C GLU A 4 -11.95 17.47 -6.92
N THR A 5 -11.10 16.67 -6.27
CA THR A 5 -11.24 15.22 -6.24
C THR A 5 -10.84 14.63 -4.90
N ASN A 6 -11.53 13.56 -4.51
CA ASN A 6 -11.16 12.72 -3.37
C ASN A 6 -10.10 11.65 -3.72
N LEU A 7 -9.76 11.53 -5.01
CA LEU A 7 -8.73 10.59 -5.46
C LEU A 7 -7.35 11.01 -4.94
N LYS A 8 -6.65 10.09 -4.32
CA LYS A 8 -5.29 10.28 -3.81
C LYS A 8 -4.30 9.53 -4.69
N CYS A 9 -3.02 9.85 -4.55
CA CYS A 9 -1.93 9.33 -5.35
C CYS A 9 -1.96 9.76 -6.83
N LYS A 10 -0.80 10.08 -7.36
CA LYS A 10 -0.63 10.63 -8.72
C LYS A 10 -1.18 9.71 -9.82
N TYR A 11 -1.03 8.40 -9.67
CA TYR A 11 -1.57 7.45 -10.65
C TYR A 11 -3.10 7.48 -10.74
N ASN A 12 -3.82 7.76 -9.65
CA ASN A 12 -5.27 7.92 -9.69
C ASN A 12 -5.70 9.18 -10.45
N VAL A 13 -4.87 10.24 -10.46
CA VAL A 13 -5.10 11.42 -11.31
C VAL A 13 -5.03 11.03 -12.78
N TYR A 14 -4.04 10.23 -13.17
CA TYR A 14 -3.94 9.72 -14.55
C TYR A 14 -5.11 8.80 -14.91
N ASN A 15 -5.53 7.92 -14.00
CA ASN A 15 -6.71 7.08 -14.19
C ASN A 15 -7.97 7.95 -14.41
N TYR A 16 -8.14 8.99 -13.60
CA TYR A 16 -9.24 9.94 -13.75
C TYR A 16 -9.20 10.68 -15.10
N LEU A 17 -8.06 11.20 -15.50
CA LEU A 17 -7.89 11.87 -16.78
C LEU A 17 -8.20 10.95 -17.96
N THR A 18 -7.81 9.69 -17.87
CA THR A 18 -8.13 8.67 -18.88
C THR A 18 -9.64 8.44 -18.95
N ALA A 19 -10.31 8.25 -17.79
CA ALA A 19 -11.75 8.08 -17.74
C ALA A 19 -12.50 9.30 -18.27
N LEU A 20 -12.06 10.51 -17.89
CA LEU A 20 -12.62 11.78 -18.40
C LEU A 20 -12.51 11.86 -19.93
N GLY A 21 -11.34 11.55 -20.49
CA GLY A 21 -11.13 11.54 -21.93
C GLY A 21 -12.06 10.56 -22.65
N LEU A 22 -12.17 9.32 -22.12
CA LEU A 22 -13.07 8.30 -22.70
C LEU A 22 -14.52 8.71 -22.66
N LEU A 23 -15.01 9.24 -21.52
CA LEU A 23 -16.39 9.71 -21.37
C LEU A 23 -16.70 10.88 -22.31
N ASN A 24 -15.74 11.79 -22.48
CA ASN A 24 -15.90 12.92 -23.42
C ASN A 24 -16.00 12.44 -24.87
N THR A 25 -15.24 11.40 -25.28
CA THR A 25 -15.37 10.81 -26.63
C THR A 25 -16.72 10.14 -26.85
N LEU A 26 -17.41 9.71 -25.78
CA LEU A 26 -18.78 9.17 -25.82
C LEU A 26 -19.85 10.26 -25.83
N GLY A 27 -19.48 11.55 -25.89
CA GLY A 27 -20.39 12.69 -25.99
C GLY A 27 -20.84 13.27 -24.66
N ILE A 28 -20.27 12.81 -23.51
CA ILE A 28 -20.57 13.41 -22.21
C ILE A 28 -19.74 14.68 -22.06
N SER A 29 -20.39 15.78 -21.67
CA SER A 29 -19.69 17.05 -21.53
C SER A 29 -18.65 17.02 -20.40
N ILE A 30 -17.53 17.70 -20.59
CA ILE A 30 -16.49 17.81 -19.55
C ILE A 30 -17.06 18.43 -18.27
N SER A 31 -17.97 19.39 -18.40
CA SER A 31 -18.62 20.03 -17.25
C SER A 31 -19.43 19.04 -16.42
N ASP A 32 -20.19 18.15 -17.07
CA ASP A 32 -20.99 17.14 -16.35
C ASP A 32 -20.09 16.13 -15.63
N ILE A 33 -18.99 15.72 -16.27
CA ILE A 33 -18.01 14.81 -15.64
C ILE A 33 -17.37 15.47 -14.42
N ILE A 34 -16.96 16.72 -14.51
CA ILE A 34 -16.35 17.47 -13.41
C ILE A 34 -17.33 17.65 -12.24
N ASN A 35 -18.59 17.90 -12.51
CA ASN A 35 -19.61 18.13 -11.48
C ASN A 35 -19.77 16.92 -10.54
N VAL A 36 -19.59 15.68 -11.03
CA VAL A 36 -19.70 14.45 -10.24
C VAL A 36 -18.36 14.00 -9.62
N THR A 37 -17.25 14.61 -10.02
CA THR A 37 -15.90 14.15 -9.64
C THR A 37 -15.64 14.19 -8.13
N LYS A 38 -16.21 15.17 -7.42
CA LYS A 38 -16.09 15.28 -5.95
C LYS A 38 -16.70 14.09 -5.20
N ASP A 39 -17.63 13.36 -5.83
CA ASP A 39 -18.30 12.19 -5.24
C ASP A 39 -17.64 10.87 -5.63
N ILE A 40 -16.52 10.94 -6.40
CA ILE A 40 -15.76 9.77 -6.83
C ILE A 40 -14.64 9.48 -5.80
N TYR A 41 -14.59 8.24 -5.34
CA TYR A 41 -13.57 7.72 -4.44
C TYR A 41 -12.80 6.59 -5.15
N ALA A 42 -11.54 6.41 -4.75
CA ALA A 42 -10.76 5.29 -5.22
C ALA A 42 -11.39 3.95 -4.76
N PRO A 43 -11.31 2.89 -5.57
CA PRO A 43 -11.71 1.57 -5.12
C PRO A 43 -10.93 1.15 -3.86
N ARG A 44 -11.54 0.29 -3.04
CA ARG A 44 -10.93 -0.27 -1.85
C ARG A 44 -9.55 -0.86 -2.16
N GLY A 45 -8.57 -0.62 -1.30
CA GLY A 45 -7.20 -1.11 -1.46
C GLY A 45 -6.42 -0.51 -2.63
N ARG A 46 -6.85 0.66 -3.14
CA ARG A 46 -6.16 1.44 -4.17
C ARG A 46 -5.85 2.85 -3.64
N CYS A 47 -4.71 3.00 -2.97
CA CYS A 47 -4.36 4.21 -2.22
C CYS A 47 -5.46 4.58 -1.20
N GLU A 48 -6.07 3.58 -0.57
CA GLU A 48 -7.09 3.78 0.46
C GLU A 48 -6.44 4.36 1.71
N GLN A 49 -6.86 5.57 2.10
CA GLN A 49 -6.28 6.27 3.24
C GLN A 49 -7.18 6.15 4.47
N ILE A 50 -6.60 5.69 5.57
CA ILE A 50 -7.24 5.64 6.89
C ILE A 50 -6.47 6.58 7.82
N LYS A 51 -7.18 7.54 8.42
CA LYS A 51 -6.58 8.46 9.37
C LYS A 51 -6.26 7.75 10.69
N VAL A 52 -5.02 7.88 11.15
CA VAL A 52 -4.52 7.29 12.40
C VAL A 52 -3.96 8.42 13.27
N ARG A 53 -4.77 8.96 14.19
CA ARG A 53 -4.43 10.16 14.99
C ARG A 53 -4.08 11.35 14.08
N GLU A 54 -2.83 11.84 14.13
CA GLU A 54 -2.31 12.92 13.26
C GLU A 54 -1.47 12.38 12.08
N ALA A 55 -1.60 11.10 11.75
CA ALA A 55 -0.90 10.37 10.69
C ALA A 55 -1.90 9.65 9.76
N TYR A 56 -1.40 8.92 8.77
CA TYR A 56 -2.23 8.11 7.86
C TYR A 56 -1.64 6.72 7.67
N ALA A 57 -2.51 5.71 7.62
CA ALA A 57 -2.23 4.41 7.03
C ALA A 57 -2.82 4.39 5.60
N VAL A 58 -2.07 3.87 4.66
CA VAL A 58 -2.45 3.81 3.24
C VAL A 58 -2.36 2.37 2.77
N ILE A 59 -3.47 1.79 2.35
CA ILE A 59 -3.55 0.43 1.85
C ILE A 59 -3.52 0.45 0.33
N ASP A 60 -2.61 -0.31 -0.29
CA ASP A 60 -2.50 -0.39 -1.73
C ASP A 60 -2.12 -1.80 -2.23
N TYR A 61 -2.54 -2.09 -3.46
CA TYR A 61 -2.30 -3.38 -4.14
C TYR A 61 -0.90 -3.46 -4.79
N ALA A 62 -0.02 -2.51 -4.60
CA ALA A 62 1.33 -2.48 -5.15
C ALA A 62 2.11 -3.74 -4.74
N HIS A 63 2.32 -4.66 -5.68
CA HIS A 63 2.97 -5.96 -5.48
C HIS A 63 4.02 -6.28 -6.55
N THR A 64 4.41 -5.29 -7.34
CA THR A 64 5.48 -5.34 -8.32
C THR A 64 6.51 -4.26 -8.02
N PRO A 65 7.79 -4.40 -8.46
CA PRO A 65 8.81 -3.37 -8.24
C PRO A 65 8.38 -1.98 -8.67
N ASP A 66 7.90 -1.83 -9.90
CA ASP A 66 7.42 -0.56 -10.45
C ASP A 66 6.26 0.05 -9.64
N ALA A 67 5.29 -0.77 -9.22
CA ALA A 67 4.17 -0.29 -8.42
C ALA A 67 4.61 0.16 -7.01
N VAL A 68 5.51 -0.58 -6.36
CA VAL A 68 6.08 -0.22 -5.05
C VAL A 68 6.87 1.09 -5.16
N GLU A 69 7.68 1.26 -6.19
CA GLU A 69 8.41 2.49 -6.44
C GLU A 69 7.47 3.68 -6.63
N LYS A 70 6.48 3.54 -7.50
CA LYS A 70 5.52 4.61 -7.82
C LYS A 70 4.70 5.05 -6.61
N ILE A 71 4.21 4.12 -5.80
CA ILE A 71 3.42 4.47 -4.62
C ILE A 71 4.29 5.20 -3.59
N ILE A 72 5.48 4.70 -3.25
CA ILE A 72 6.36 5.36 -2.28
C ILE A 72 6.76 6.75 -2.79
N THR A 73 7.19 6.88 -4.05
CA THR A 73 7.58 8.15 -4.66
C THR A 73 6.45 9.18 -4.63
N SER A 74 5.19 8.77 -4.84
CA SER A 74 4.05 9.68 -4.79
C SER A 74 3.83 10.33 -3.41
N PHE A 75 4.29 9.67 -2.34
CA PHE A 75 4.26 10.24 -0.99
C PHE A 75 5.53 11.03 -0.64
N LEU A 76 6.66 10.74 -1.30
CA LEU A 76 7.90 11.52 -1.13
C LEU A 76 7.76 12.96 -1.64
N GLU A 77 7.03 13.18 -2.75
CA GLU A 77 6.85 14.51 -3.36
C GLU A 77 6.25 15.54 -2.39
N ASN A 78 5.42 15.11 -1.44
CA ASN A 78 4.75 15.97 -0.46
C ASN A 78 5.05 15.55 1.00
N LYS A 79 6.19 14.92 1.21
CA LYS A 79 6.60 14.38 2.50
C LYS A 79 6.69 15.45 3.58
N LYS A 80 5.95 15.26 4.68
CA LYS A 80 5.97 16.12 5.88
C LYS A 80 6.52 15.40 7.11
N GLY A 81 6.28 14.11 7.23
CA GLY A 81 6.76 13.21 8.28
C GLY A 81 7.58 12.07 7.69
N LYS A 82 7.75 10.99 8.43
CA LYS A 82 8.41 9.77 7.97
C LYS A 82 7.47 8.91 7.12
N ILE A 83 8.05 8.17 6.18
CA ILE A 83 7.37 7.13 5.42
C ILE A 83 7.83 5.76 5.94
N TYR A 84 6.90 5.01 6.49
CA TYR A 84 7.05 3.61 6.87
C TYR A 84 6.40 2.74 5.81
N THR A 85 7.02 1.63 5.43
CA THR A 85 6.47 0.73 4.42
C THR A 85 6.41 -0.70 4.95
N ILE A 86 5.22 -1.30 4.89
CA ILE A 86 5.00 -2.73 5.12
C ILE A 86 4.86 -3.38 3.74
N VAL A 87 5.70 -4.35 3.44
CA VAL A 87 5.67 -5.04 2.15
C VAL A 87 6.13 -6.48 2.26
N GLY A 88 5.53 -7.34 1.46
CA GLY A 88 5.89 -8.74 1.30
C GLY A 88 5.78 -9.18 -0.15
N CYS A 89 6.14 -10.43 -0.41
CA CYS A 89 5.99 -11.04 -1.72
C CYS A 89 5.19 -12.35 -1.62
N GLY A 90 4.40 -12.63 -2.65
CA GLY A 90 3.69 -13.90 -2.76
C GLY A 90 4.64 -15.05 -3.09
N GLY A 91 4.35 -16.22 -2.52
CA GLY A 91 4.92 -17.51 -2.94
C GLY A 91 4.27 -18.03 -4.23
N ASP A 92 4.91 -19.00 -4.88
CA ASP A 92 4.50 -19.57 -6.17
C ASP A 92 4.34 -18.48 -7.25
N ARG A 93 5.23 -17.49 -7.21
CA ARG A 93 5.30 -16.35 -8.13
C ARG A 93 6.77 -16.09 -8.47
N ASP A 94 7.01 -15.19 -9.42
CA ASP A 94 8.34 -14.78 -9.85
C ASP A 94 9.22 -14.38 -8.65
N PRO A 95 10.28 -15.16 -8.32
CA PRO A 95 11.15 -14.85 -7.20
C PRO A 95 12.15 -13.73 -7.52
N LEU A 96 12.42 -13.43 -8.80
CA LEU A 96 13.41 -12.44 -9.21
C LEU A 96 13.02 -11.02 -8.78
N LYS A 97 11.73 -10.75 -8.63
CA LYS A 97 11.24 -9.45 -8.15
C LYS A 97 11.49 -9.21 -6.66
N ARG A 98 11.68 -10.27 -5.84
CA ARG A 98 11.80 -10.19 -4.38
C ARG A 98 12.93 -9.26 -3.93
N PRO A 99 14.20 -9.48 -4.35
CA PRO A 99 15.29 -8.60 -3.95
C PRO A 99 15.13 -7.18 -4.50
N ILE A 100 14.55 -7.01 -5.70
CA ILE A 100 14.32 -5.70 -6.29
C ILE A 100 13.32 -4.90 -5.44
N MET A 101 12.21 -5.54 -5.02
CA MET A 101 11.22 -4.90 -4.14
C MET A 101 11.82 -4.54 -2.78
N GLY A 102 12.66 -5.41 -2.20
CA GLY A 102 13.37 -5.14 -0.95
C GLY A 102 14.26 -3.91 -1.05
N LYS A 103 15.05 -3.83 -2.12
CA LYS A 103 15.91 -2.68 -2.41
C LYS A 103 15.10 -1.38 -2.54
N ILE A 104 14.08 -1.36 -3.39
CA ILE A 104 13.24 -0.17 -3.63
C ILE A 104 12.60 0.29 -2.31
N ALA A 105 12.01 -0.62 -1.55
CA ALA A 105 11.35 -0.27 -0.30
C ALA A 105 12.31 0.40 0.68
N THR A 106 13.51 -0.18 0.90
CA THR A 106 14.50 0.38 1.83
C THR A 106 15.18 1.63 1.31
N ASP A 107 15.35 1.77 0.00
CA ASP A 107 15.97 2.97 -0.59
C ASP A 107 15.07 4.20 -0.48
N LEU A 108 13.76 4.02 -0.61
CA LEU A 108 12.78 5.11 -0.70
C LEU A 108 12.02 5.38 0.61
N SER A 109 11.99 4.44 1.56
CA SER A 109 11.30 4.62 2.84
C SER A 109 12.27 4.98 3.96
N ASP A 110 11.77 5.67 4.99
CA ASP A 110 12.54 5.91 6.22
C ASP A 110 12.71 4.63 7.03
N TYR A 111 11.71 3.73 6.99
CA TYR A 111 11.76 2.42 7.65
C TYR A 111 10.84 1.42 6.98
N VAL A 112 11.24 0.16 6.95
CA VAL A 112 10.50 -0.92 6.29
C VAL A 112 10.24 -2.08 7.25
N ILE A 113 9.05 -2.65 7.16
CA ILE A 113 8.71 -3.92 7.82
C ILE A 113 8.44 -4.94 6.71
N PHE A 114 9.33 -5.90 6.54
CA PHE A 114 9.12 -7.02 5.64
C PHE A 114 8.26 -8.07 6.31
N THR A 115 7.18 -8.49 5.63
CA THR A 115 6.20 -9.42 6.19
C THR A 115 5.70 -10.41 5.15
N SER A 116 4.94 -11.42 5.59
CA SER A 116 4.30 -12.36 4.67
C SER A 116 3.14 -11.69 3.93
N ASP A 117 3.05 -11.99 2.64
CA ASP A 117 1.88 -11.74 1.81
C ASP A 117 1.02 -13.01 1.75
N ASN A 118 0.95 -13.69 0.61
CA ASN A 118 0.36 -15.01 0.41
C ASN A 118 1.50 -16.02 0.19
N PRO A 119 2.06 -16.68 1.23
CA PRO A 119 3.18 -17.62 1.05
C PRO A 119 2.82 -18.82 0.19
N ARG A 120 1.56 -19.21 0.12
CA ARG A 120 1.08 -20.39 -0.62
C ARG A 120 1.85 -21.64 -0.20
N THR A 121 2.46 -22.37 -1.14
CA THR A 121 3.21 -23.61 -0.84
C THR A 121 4.66 -23.37 -0.46
N GLU A 122 5.17 -22.16 -0.61
CA GLU A 122 6.54 -21.81 -0.22
C GLU A 122 6.67 -21.51 1.28
N ASP A 123 7.86 -21.77 1.82
CA ASP A 123 8.19 -21.33 3.18
C ASP A 123 8.27 -19.79 3.25
N PRO A 124 7.42 -19.15 4.10
CA PRO A 124 7.43 -17.70 4.21
C PRO A 124 8.77 -17.11 4.64
N LYS A 125 9.58 -17.85 5.40
CA LYS A 125 10.92 -17.41 5.80
C LYS A 125 11.87 -17.31 4.60
N LYS A 126 11.82 -18.26 3.68
CA LYS A 126 12.63 -18.23 2.45
C LYS A 126 12.23 -17.06 1.55
N ILE A 127 10.93 -16.76 1.46
CA ILE A 127 10.47 -15.58 0.71
C ILE A 127 11.05 -14.30 1.30
N LEU A 128 11.03 -14.17 2.63
CA LEU A 128 11.58 -12.99 3.33
C LEU A 128 13.10 -12.90 3.17
N GLU A 129 13.81 -14.01 3.25
CA GLU A 129 15.25 -14.07 2.97
C GLU A 129 15.58 -13.60 1.55
N ASP A 130 14.80 -14.01 0.55
CA ASP A 130 14.99 -13.56 -0.84
C ASP A 130 14.78 -12.05 -0.99
N ILE A 131 13.82 -11.47 -0.27
CA ILE A 131 13.59 -10.01 -0.28
C ILE A 131 14.83 -9.30 0.29
N ILE A 132 15.38 -9.80 1.41
CA ILE A 132 16.51 -9.17 2.11
C ILE A 132 17.80 -9.21 1.28
N LYS A 133 17.99 -10.19 0.39
CA LYS A 133 19.17 -10.25 -0.50
C LYS A 133 19.39 -8.99 -1.32
N GLY A 134 18.34 -8.21 -1.58
CA GLY A 134 18.44 -6.95 -2.32
C GLY A 134 18.71 -5.72 -1.45
N VAL A 135 18.67 -5.88 -0.13
CA VAL A 135 18.74 -4.76 0.81
C VAL A 135 20.18 -4.41 1.13
N SER A 136 20.53 -3.12 1.06
CA SER A 136 21.86 -2.60 1.39
C SER A 136 21.85 -1.67 2.62
N LYS A 137 20.68 -1.35 3.17
CA LYS A 137 20.49 -0.47 4.34
C LYS A 137 20.00 -1.29 5.54
N ASP A 138 20.14 -0.74 6.73
CA ASP A 138 19.71 -1.33 8.01
C ASP A 138 18.40 -0.74 8.55
N ASN A 139 17.68 0.03 7.72
CA ASN A 139 16.42 0.69 8.06
C ASN A 139 15.20 -0.25 7.91
N TYR A 140 15.32 -1.49 8.34
CA TYR A 140 14.23 -2.45 8.25
C TYR A 140 14.16 -3.43 9.43
N VAL A 141 13.04 -4.11 9.52
CA VAL A 141 12.84 -5.29 10.37
C VAL A 141 12.04 -6.34 9.61
N VAL A 142 12.20 -7.58 10.01
CA VAL A 142 11.40 -8.72 9.51
C VAL A 142 10.39 -9.11 10.57
N GLU A 143 9.11 -9.11 10.17
CA GLU A 143 8.01 -9.59 10.98
C GLU A 143 7.11 -10.49 10.12
N PRO A 144 7.26 -11.82 10.22
CA PRO A 144 6.50 -12.74 9.38
C PRO A 144 4.98 -12.68 9.58
N ASP A 145 4.52 -12.38 10.79
CA ASP A 145 3.08 -12.20 11.05
C ASP A 145 2.63 -10.82 10.57
N ARG A 146 1.76 -10.82 9.54
CA ARG A 146 1.31 -9.58 8.92
C ARG A 146 0.47 -8.71 9.84
N LYS A 147 -0.32 -9.31 10.74
CA LYS A 147 -1.11 -8.54 11.72
C LYS A 147 -0.18 -7.84 12.71
N GLU A 148 0.85 -8.53 13.18
CA GLU A 148 1.87 -7.95 14.05
C GLU A 148 2.70 -6.89 13.32
N ALA A 149 3.03 -7.10 12.04
CA ALA A 149 3.71 -6.10 11.23
C ALA A 149 2.88 -4.80 11.12
N ILE A 150 1.58 -4.91 10.86
CA ILE A 150 0.66 -3.76 10.82
C ILE A 150 0.61 -3.07 12.18
N ARG A 151 0.44 -3.82 13.27
CA ARG A 151 0.42 -3.27 14.64
C ARG A 151 1.72 -2.54 14.99
N LYS A 152 2.88 -3.14 14.65
CA LYS A 152 4.19 -2.50 14.85
C LYS A 152 4.29 -1.19 14.07
N GLY A 153 3.93 -1.20 12.78
CA GLY A 153 3.94 0.00 11.95
C GLY A 153 3.06 1.11 12.51
N LEU A 154 1.84 0.78 12.94
CA LEU A 154 0.89 1.75 13.53
C LEU A 154 1.41 2.35 14.85
N ASN A 155 2.08 1.56 15.68
CA ASN A 155 2.70 2.05 16.93
C ASN A 155 3.87 3.03 16.70
N MET A 156 4.55 2.94 15.56
CA MET A 156 5.67 3.82 15.22
C MET A 156 5.23 5.21 14.77
N LEU A 157 3.98 5.36 14.33
CA LEU A 157 3.48 6.59 13.71
C LEU A 157 3.46 7.77 14.67
N LYS A 158 4.02 8.87 14.20
CA LYS A 158 3.96 10.20 14.80
C LYS A 158 3.20 11.16 13.88
N LYS A 159 3.07 12.40 14.31
CA LYS A 159 2.41 13.47 13.53
C LYS A 159 2.99 13.59 12.12
N ASN A 160 2.11 13.65 11.13
CA ASN A 160 2.39 13.75 9.69
C ASN A 160 3.09 12.53 9.06
N ASP A 161 3.31 11.45 9.81
CA ASP A 161 3.86 10.20 9.26
C ASP A 161 2.85 9.49 8.37
N VAL A 162 3.37 8.66 7.47
CA VAL A 162 2.58 7.81 6.59
C VAL A 162 3.07 6.36 6.72
N LEU A 163 2.15 5.44 6.94
CA LEU A 163 2.38 4.00 6.88
C LEU A 163 1.78 3.45 5.58
N LEU A 164 2.61 3.02 4.66
CA LEU A 164 2.20 2.34 3.43
C LEU A 164 2.12 0.83 3.72
N ILE A 165 0.93 0.23 3.53
CA ILE A 165 0.68 -1.20 3.68
C ILE A 165 0.42 -1.75 2.29
N LEU A 166 1.42 -2.44 1.73
CA LEU A 166 1.49 -2.78 0.32
C LEU A 166 1.33 -4.29 0.07
N GLY A 167 0.82 -4.62 -1.12
CA GLY A 167 0.75 -5.98 -1.66
C GLY A 167 -0.66 -6.51 -1.79
N LYS A 168 -1.47 -6.47 -0.74
CA LYS A 168 -2.80 -7.11 -0.69
C LYS A 168 -3.94 -6.20 -1.17
N GLY A 169 -3.83 -4.89 -0.93
CA GLY A 169 -4.88 -3.95 -1.32
C GLY A 169 -6.26 -4.39 -0.82
N HIS A 170 -7.14 -4.80 -1.72
CA HIS A 170 -8.51 -5.22 -1.44
C HIS A 170 -8.66 -6.71 -1.06
N GLU A 171 -7.59 -7.49 -1.07
CA GLU A 171 -7.64 -8.90 -0.65
C GLU A 171 -7.94 -8.99 0.84
N ASP A 172 -8.94 -9.77 1.19
CA ASP A 172 -9.41 -10.02 2.56
C ASP A 172 -8.97 -11.40 3.10
N TYR A 173 -7.93 -11.98 2.46
CA TYR A 173 -7.42 -13.31 2.81
C TYR A 173 -5.90 -13.39 2.72
N GLN A 174 -5.33 -14.36 3.43
CA GLN A 174 -3.96 -14.85 3.27
C GLN A 174 -3.99 -16.33 2.91
N ILE A 175 -3.24 -16.72 1.87
CA ILE A 175 -3.13 -18.12 1.44
C ILE A 175 -1.88 -18.72 2.09
N ILE A 176 -2.09 -19.75 2.94
CA ILE A 176 -1.02 -20.55 3.56
C ILE A 176 -1.24 -22.00 3.12
N GLY A 177 -0.27 -22.58 2.43
CA GLY A 177 -0.49 -23.83 1.70
C GLY A 177 -1.59 -23.65 0.65
N HIS A 178 -2.64 -24.41 0.77
CA HIS A 178 -3.83 -24.34 -0.11
C HIS A 178 -5.04 -23.71 0.60
N THR A 179 -4.89 -23.25 1.82
CA THR A 179 -5.99 -22.72 2.65
C THR A 179 -5.99 -21.20 2.65
N LYS A 180 -7.18 -20.62 2.49
CA LYS A 180 -7.41 -19.19 2.69
C LYS A 180 -7.78 -18.92 4.14
N HIS A 181 -7.06 -18.01 4.77
CA HIS A 181 -7.35 -17.49 6.10
C HIS A 181 -7.79 -16.04 5.97
N HIS A 182 -8.78 -15.61 6.74
CA HIS A 182 -9.21 -14.22 6.72
C HIS A 182 -8.11 -13.30 7.25
N LEU A 183 -7.72 -12.33 6.43
CA LEU A 183 -6.78 -11.27 6.76
C LEU A 183 -6.99 -10.09 5.82
N ASP A 184 -7.40 -8.98 6.36
CA ASP A 184 -7.70 -7.75 5.66
C ASP A 184 -6.92 -6.61 6.30
N ASP A 185 -6.04 -5.98 5.52
CA ASP A 185 -5.15 -4.92 6.02
C ASP A 185 -5.93 -3.72 6.58
N ALA A 186 -7.03 -3.31 5.92
CA ALA A 186 -7.83 -2.19 6.37
C ALA A 186 -8.62 -2.50 7.65
N GLU A 187 -9.11 -3.75 7.79
CA GLU A 187 -9.75 -4.19 9.04
C GLU A 187 -8.76 -4.20 10.20
N GLU A 188 -7.53 -4.67 10.00
CA GLU A 188 -6.52 -4.70 11.07
C GLU A 188 -6.17 -3.27 11.52
N VAL A 189 -6.09 -2.30 10.58
CA VAL A 189 -5.92 -0.87 10.95
C VAL A 189 -7.12 -0.36 11.75
N ARG A 190 -8.35 -0.67 11.35
CA ARG A 190 -9.56 -0.23 12.06
C ARG A 190 -9.67 -0.87 13.45
N LYS A 191 -9.38 -2.17 13.59
CA LYS A 191 -9.31 -2.86 14.90
C LYS A 191 -8.30 -2.20 15.85
N TYR A 192 -7.13 -1.84 15.31
CA TYR A 192 -6.13 -1.11 16.09
C TYR A 192 -6.68 0.23 16.60
N LEU A 193 -7.36 1.00 15.75
CA LEU A 193 -7.96 2.27 16.13
C LEU A 193 -9.06 2.11 17.19
N GLU A 194 -9.88 1.07 17.07
CA GLU A 194 -10.92 0.76 18.07
C GLU A 194 -10.33 0.42 19.43
N ALA A 195 -9.25 -0.38 19.45
CA ALA A 195 -8.56 -0.75 20.69
C ALA A 195 -7.80 0.42 21.36
N HIS A 196 -7.52 1.51 20.62
CA HIS A 196 -6.78 2.69 21.09
C HIS A 196 -7.62 3.97 21.04
N LYS A 197 -8.95 3.86 21.06
CA LYS A 197 -9.86 4.98 21.29
C LYS A 197 -9.77 5.37 22.79
N ASN A 198 -9.01 6.41 23.09
CA ASN A 198 -9.09 7.14 24.36
C ASN A 198 -9.98 8.37 24.19
#